data_e4a9bf8a2e25fadc194bc22fba9741ca
#
_entry.id   e4a9bf8a2e25fadc194bc22fba9741ca
#
_cell.length_a   1.000
_cell.length_b   1.000
_cell.length_c   1.000
_cell.angle_alpha   90.00
_cell.angle_beta   90.00
_cell.angle_gamma   90.00
#
_symmetry.space_group_name_H-M   'P 1'
#
loop_
_entity.id
_entity.type
_entity.pdbx_description
1 polymer ?
#
loop_
_entity_poly.entity_id
_entity_poly.type
_entity_poly.pdbx_seq_one_letter_code
_entity_poly.pdbx_strand_id
1 'polypeptide(L)'
;NEISKILNGGVDDIVNIYFTTNHILFEFDNTRVVSRLLEGEYYKISQMLSSDYETKITINKKEFLNCIDRASLLIRESDKKPIIIDIADHSLKLNINSFFGSMEEEILIQKEGRDLLIGFNPKFLMDVLRVIDDEEINIYLVNPKAPCYIKDDAGTYNYLILPVNFVDA
;
A
#
# COMPACT_ATOMS: atom_id res chain seq x y z
N ASN A 1 -15.28 3.67 1.43
CA ASN A 1 -15.54 3.15 2.79
C ASN A 1 -17.01 3.21 3.21
N GLU A 2 -17.80 4.26 2.91
CA GLU A 2 -19.23 4.34 3.30
C GLU A 2 -20.08 3.35 2.49
N ILE A 3 -19.87 3.28 1.18
CA ILE A 3 -20.57 2.33 0.32
C ILE A 3 -20.28 0.90 0.72
N SER A 4 -19.02 0.56 0.99
CA SER A 4 -18.60 -0.78 1.48
C SER A 4 -19.28 -1.19 2.78
N LYS A 5 -19.55 -0.25 3.69
CA LYS A 5 -20.25 -0.52 4.94
C LYS A 5 -21.74 -0.78 4.74
N ILE A 6 -22.33 -0.17 3.72
CA ILE A 6 -23.74 -0.27 3.38
C ILE A 6 -23.97 -1.55 2.56
N LEU A 7 -23.00 -1.96 1.73
CA LEU A 7 -23.06 -3.15 0.87
C LEU A 7 -22.70 -4.45 1.62
N ASN A 8 -22.93 -4.54 2.92
CA ASN A 8 -22.77 -5.77 3.71
C ASN A 8 -23.89 -6.80 3.38
N GLY A 9 -24.14 -7.01 2.09
CA GLY A 9 -25.10 -8.00 1.59
C GLY A 9 -24.51 -9.39 1.53
N GLY A 10 -25.38 -10.38 1.31
CA GLY A 10 -24.97 -11.76 1.07
C GLY A 10 -24.23 -11.94 -0.27
N VAL A 11 -23.68 -13.12 -0.48
CA VAL A 11 -22.86 -13.45 -1.66
C VAL A 11 -23.62 -13.30 -3.00
N ASP A 12 -24.96 -13.28 -2.96
CA ASP A 12 -25.85 -13.21 -4.13
C ASP A 12 -26.48 -11.82 -4.36
N ASP A 13 -26.11 -10.81 -3.58
CA ASP A 13 -26.72 -9.49 -3.69
C ASP A 13 -26.18 -8.74 -4.92
N ILE A 14 -27.13 -8.24 -5.73
CA ILE A 14 -26.82 -7.51 -6.96
C ILE A 14 -26.86 -6.01 -6.66
N VAL A 15 -25.79 -5.30 -7.04
CA VAL A 15 -25.74 -3.84 -7.03
C VAL A 15 -25.82 -3.32 -8.45
N ASN A 16 -26.87 -2.54 -8.76
CA ASN A 16 -26.96 -1.86 -10.03
C ASN A 16 -26.21 -0.52 -9.96
N ILE A 17 -25.35 -0.27 -10.95
CA ILE A 17 -24.55 0.95 -11.02
C ILE A 17 -24.94 1.72 -12.28
N TYR A 18 -25.33 2.97 -12.10
CA TYR A 18 -25.71 3.86 -13.20
C TYR A 18 -24.81 5.08 -13.22
N PHE A 19 -24.45 5.51 -14.42
CA PHE A 19 -23.63 6.68 -14.64
C PHE A 19 -24.37 7.74 -15.44
N THR A 20 -24.19 8.98 -15.03
CA THR A 20 -24.50 10.16 -15.85
C THR A 20 -23.20 10.93 -16.08
N THR A 21 -23.27 12.06 -16.78
CA THR A 21 -22.09 12.91 -17.02
C THR A 21 -21.40 13.35 -15.71
N ASN A 22 -22.18 13.58 -14.63
CA ASN A 22 -21.65 14.19 -13.40
C ASN A 22 -21.96 13.38 -12.14
N HIS A 23 -22.69 12.26 -12.24
CA HIS A 23 -23.09 11.48 -11.07
C HIS A 23 -22.96 9.98 -11.31
N ILE A 24 -22.75 9.25 -10.22
CA ILE A 24 -22.86 7.81 -10.12
C ILE A 24 -23.98 7.48 -9.13
N LEU A 25 -24.84 6.51 -9.47
CA LEU A 25 -25.89 5.99 -8.63
C LEU A 25 -25.62 4.50 -8.39
N PHE A 26 -25.65 4.09 -7.15
CA PHE A 26 -25.66 2.70 -6.71
C PHE A 26 -27.08 2.40 -6.21
N GLU A 27 -27.70 1.34 -6.72
CA GLU A 27 -29.02 0.88 -6.32
C GLU A 27 -28.94 -0.59 -5.92
N PHE A 28 -29.38 -0.90 -4.70
CA PHE A 28 -29.40 -2.23 -4.14
C PHE A 28 -30.54 -2.31 -3.12
N ASP A 29 -31.30 -3.38 -3.14
CA ASP A 29 -32.53 -3.53 -2.35
C ASP A 29 -33.45 -2.29 -2.47
N ASN A 30 -33.78 -1.70 -1.34
CA ASN A 30 -34.57 -0.47 -1.26
C ASN A 30 -33.70 0.78 -1.06
N THR A 31 -32.38 0.69 -1.29
CA THR A 31 -31.43 1.77 -1.04
C THR A 31 -30.88 2.35 -2.34
N ARG A 32 -30.81 3.65 -2.41
CA ARG A 32 -30.16 4.40 -3.51
C ARG A 32 -29.09 5.32 -2.93
N VAL A 33 -27.87 5.17 -3.41
CA VAL A 33 -26.74 6.04 -3.04
C VAL A 33 -26.28 6.81 -4.28
N VAL A 34 -26.38 8.14 -4.23
CA VAL A 34 -25.94 9.02 -5.31
C VAL A 34 -24.69 9.75 -4.87
N SER A 35 -23.67 9.78 -5.72
CA SER A 35 -22.47 10.59 -5.53
C SER A 35 -22.16 11.42 -6.77
N ARG A 36 -21.59 12.60 -6.56
CA ARG A 36 -21.08 13.41 -7.66
C ARG A 36 -19.73 12.89 -8.11
N LEU A 37 -19.51 12.80 -9.42
CA LEU A 37 -18.21 12.46 -9.98
C LEU A 37 -17.24 13.64 -9.80
N LEU A 38 -15.97 13.33 -9.61
CA LEU A 38 -14.91 14.33 -9.63
C LEU A 38 -14.75 14.87 -11.06
N GLU A 39 -14.47 16.15 -11.18
CA GLU A 39 -14.17 16.77 -12.47
C GLU A 39 -12.73 16.44 -12.89
N GLY A 40 -12.51 16.24 -14.19
CA GLY A 40 -11.22 15.99 -14.78
C GLY A 40 -11.08 14.61 -15.42
N GLU A 41 -9.98 14.43 -16.15
CA GLU A 41 -9.66 13.14 -16.73
C GLU A 41 -9.09 12.19 -15.65
N TYR A 42 -9.51 10.94 -15.72
CA TYR A 42 -8.96 9.89 -14.86
C TYR A 42 -7.49 9.63 -15.23
N TYR A 43 -6.67 9.33 -14.24
CA TYR A 43 -5.26 9.02 -14.46
C TYR A 43 -5.09 7.83 -15.43
N LYS A 44 -4.15 7.95 -16.37
CA LYS A 44 -3.78 6.86 -17.27
C LYS A 44 -2.92 5.85 -16.51
N ILE A 45 -3.57 5.00 -15.72
CA ILE A 45 -2.92 4.03 -14.82
C ILE A 45 -1.91 3.16 -15.56
N SER A 46 -2.21 2.74 -16.80
CA SER A 46 -1.31 1.94 -17.62
C SER A 46 0.06 2.61 -17.89
N GLN A 47 0.11 3.94 -17.86
CA GLN A 47 1.36 4.69 -18.02
C GLN A 47 2.12 4.85 -16.68
N MET A 48 1.43 4.68 -15.57
CA MET A 48 2.02 4.80 -14.23
C MET A 48 2.58 3.46 -13.74
N LEU A 49 2.08 2.35 -14.26
CA LEU A 49 2.52 1.01 -13.91
C LEU A 49 3.75 0.65 -14.76
N SER A 50 4.94 0.92 -14.22
CA SER A 50 6.18 0.46 -14.82
C SER A 50 6.39 -1.03 -14.54
N SER A 51 6.91 -1.75 -15.53
CA SER A 51 7.42 -3.11 -15.34
C SER A 51 8.90 -3.12 -14.92
N ASP A 52 9.58 -1.97 -15.02
CA ASP A 52 11.00 -1.87 -14.72
C ASP A 52 11.23 -1.79 -13.21
N TYR A 53 12.17 -2.57 -12.72
CA TYR A 53 12.63 -2.53 -11.33
C TYR A 53 14.14 -2.78 -11.28
N GLU A 54 14.78 -2.22 -10.27
CA GLU A 54 16.20 -2.46 -9.96
C GLU A 54 16.36 -3.39 -8.75
N THR A 55 15.32 -3.48 -7.92
CA THR A 55 15.29 -4.34 -6.74
C THR A 55 13.93 -5.01 -6.64
N LYS A 56 13.94 -6.32 -6.47
CA LYS A 56 12.76 -7.14 -6.14
C LYS A 56 13.01 -7.81 -4.80
N ILE A 57 12.04 -7.78 -3.91
CA ILE A 57 12.07 -8.55 -2.68
C ILE A 57 10.82 -9.42 -2.56
N THR A 58 11.01 -10.63 -2.04
CA THR A 58 9.93 -11.51 -1.60
C THR A 58 10.00 -11.61 -0.08
N ILE A 59 8.90 -11.33 0.60
CA ILE A 59 8.83 -11.22 2.05
C ILE A 59 7.55 -11.85 2.59
N ASN A 60 7.61 -12.43 3.80
CA ASN A 60 6.42 -12.89 4.49
C ASN A 60 5.53 -11.70 4.88
N LYS A 61 4.31 -11.68 4.34
CA LYS A 61 3.35 -10.59 4.52
C LYS A 61 3.01 -10.35 5.99
N LYS A 62 2.78 -11.43 6.74
CA LYS A 62 2.35 -11.34 8.15
C LYS A 62 3.46 -10.78 9.04
N GLU A 63 4.69 -11.21 8.83
CA GLU A 63 5.85 -10.68 9.57
C GLU A 63 6.04 -9.19 9.28
N PHE A 64 5.99 -8.82 8.00
CA PHE A 64 6.14 -7.43 7.58
C PHE A 64 5.02 -6.53 8.11
N LEU A 65 3.77 -6.97 8.02
CA LEU A 65 2.63 -6.23 8.57
C LEU A 65 2.76 -6.02 10.07
N ASN A 66 3.13 -7.08 10.82
CA ASN A 66 3.30 -7.00 12.27
C ASN A 66 4.45 -6.06 12.66
N CYS A 67 5.55 -6.07 11.91
CA CYS A 67 6.68 -5.17 12.12
C CYS A 67 6.25 -3.70 11.93
N ILE A 68 5.54 -3.39 10.84
CA ILE A 68 5.03 -2.04 10.58
C ILE A 68 4.00 -1.62 11.64
N ASP A 69 3.14 -2.53 12.08
CA ASP A 69 2.13 -2.24 13.11
C ASP A 69 2.80 -1.85 14.44
N ARG A 70 3.84 -2.58 14.87
CA ARG A 70 4.64 -2.20 16.05
C ARG A 70 5.33 -0.85 15.88
N ALA A 71 5.95 -0.59 14.73
CA ALA A 71 6.58 0.70 14.44
C ALA A 71 5.58 1.85 14.49
N SER A 72 4.36 1.62 14.03
CA SER A 72 3.31 2.63 13.99
C SER A 72 2.88 3.12 15.38
N LEU A 73 3.07 2.31 16.44
CA LEU A 73 2.80 2.71 17.83
C LEU A 73 3.70 3.85 18.30
N LEU A 74 4.85 4.02 17.68
CA LEU A 74 5.79 5.11 17.98
C LEU A 74 5.51 6.40 17.21
N ILE A 75 4.49 6.41 16.32
CA ILE A 75 4.15 7.54 15.45
C ILE A 75 2.79 8.10 15.87
N ARG A 76 2.72 9.40 16.14
CA ARG A 76 1.44 10.08 16.22
C ARG A 76 0.91 10.38 14.82
N GLU A 77 -0.40 10.34 14.64
CA GLU A 77 -1.05 10.75 13.37
C GLU A 77 -0.65 12.17 12.92
N SER A 78 -0.37 13.05 13.89
CA SER A 78 0.09 14.43 13.63
C SER A 78 1.50 14.51 13.07
N ASP A 79 2.38 13.57 13.40
CA ASP A 79 3.83 13.72 13.18
C ASP A 79 4.26 13.31 11.77
N LYS A 80 3.41 12.60 11.03
CA LYS A 80 3.65 12.14 9.64
C LYS A 80 5.05 11.58 9.39
N LYS A 81 5.72 11.04 10.43
CA LYS A 81 7.06 10.48 10.31
C LYS A 81 7.02 9.20 9.47
N PRO A 82 7.93 9.05 8.51
CA PRO A 82 8.07 7.81 7.77
C PRO A 82 8.73 6.74 8.62
N ILE A 83 8.44 5.49 8.30
CA ILE A 83 9.33 4.37 8.60
C ILE A 83 10.40 4.31 7.53
N ILE A 84 11.63 3.98 7.94
CA ILE A 84 12.76 3.83 7.03
C ILE A 84 13.02 2.35 6.86
N ILE A 85 13.08 1.91 5.61
CA ILE A 85 13.33 0.53 5.23
C ILE A 85 14.67 0.46 4.54
N ASP A 86 15.60 -0.27 5.13
CA ASP A 86 16.90 -0.59 4.59
C ASP A 86 16.88 -2.04 4.07
N ILE A 87 17.09 -2.18 2.77
CA ILE A 87 17.08 -3.46 2.06
C ILE A 87 18.51 -3.78 1.66
N ALA A 88 19.12 -4.72 2.34
CA ALA A 88 20.50 -5.13 2.07
C ALA A 88 20.64 -6.65 2.20
N ASP A 89 21.50 -7.25 1.39
CA ASP A 89 21.77 -8.69 1.36
C ASP A 89 20.49 -9.55 1.34
N HIS A 90 20.20 -10.24 2.42
CA HIS A 90 19.02 -11.12 2.59
C HIS A 90 18.09 -10.63 3.70
N SER A 91 18.18 -9.36 4.08
CA SER A 91 17.37 -8.80 5.15
C SER A 91 16.76 -7.46 4.77
N LEU A 92 15.62 -7.18 5.39
CA LEU A 92 14.97 -5.89 5.42
C LEU A 92 15.00 -5.40 6.85
N LYS A 93 15.66 -4.26 7.10
CA LYS A 93 15.66 -3.59 8.40
C LYS A 93 14.66 -2.44 8.37
N LEU A 94 13.71 -2.48 9.28
CA LEU A 94 12.74 -1.41 9.47
C LEU A 94 13.15 -0.56 10.67
N ASN A 95 13.38 0.71 10.43
CA ASN A 95 13.81 1.68 11.42
C ASN A 95 12.79 2.78 11.60
N ILE A 96 12.56 3.16 12.84
CA ILE A 96 11.84 4.38 13.21
C ILE A 96 12.55 5.06 14.38
N ASN A 97 12.64 6.39 14.28
CA ASN A 97 13.09 7.24 15.36
C ASN A 97 12.06 8.35 15.56
N SER A 98 11.43 8.39 16.73
CA SER A 98 10.41 9.35 17.09
C SER A 98 10.69 9.99 18.44
N PHE A 99 9.85 10.94 18.84
CA PHE A 99 9.92 11.54 20.18
C PHE A 99 9.65 10.50 21.29
N PHE A 100 8.90 9.45 20.99
CA PHE A 100 8.51 8.41 21.98
C PHE A 100 9.53 7.28 22.11
N GLY A 101 10.49 7.22 21.21
CA GLY A 101 11.49 6.17 21.19
C GLY A 101 11.90 5.78 19.77
N SER A 102 12.76 4.79 19.71
CA SER A 102 13.25 4.20 18.47
C SER A 102 12.96 2.71 18.45
N MET A 103 12.78 2.17 17.27
CA MET A 103 12.67 0.74 17.02
C MET A 103 13.49 0.39 15.79
N GLU A 104 14.18 -0.73 15.87
CA GLU A 104 14.82 -1.39 14.73
C GLU A 104 14.41 -2.85 14.76
N GLU A 105 13.87 -3.34 13.65
CA GLU A 105 13.55 -4.75 13.47
C GLU A 105 14.08 -5.24 12.13
N GLU A 106 14.53 -6.49 12.10
CA GLU A 106 15.07 -7.15 10.93
C GLU A 106 14.18 -8.33 10.53
N ILE A 107 13.86 -8.42 9.25
CA ILE A 107 13.05 -9.47 8.64
C ILE A 107 13.87 -10.12 7.53
N LEU A 108 13.88 -11.45 7.47
CA LEU A 108 14.52 -12.17 6.37
C LEU A 108 13.71 -12.03 5.09
N ILE A 109 14.41 -11.81 3.99
CA ILE A 109 13.83 -11.66 2.65
C ILE A 109 14.61 -12.46 1.61
N GLN A 110 13.96 -12.71 0.48
CA GLN A 110 14.67 -13.05 -0.75
C GLN A 110 14.80 -11.76 -1.57
N LYS A 111 16.02 -11.39 -1.94
CA LYS A 111 16.31 -10.17 -2.69
C LYS A 111 17.00 -10.48 -4.01
N GLU A 112 16.53 -9.79 -5.04
CA GLU A 112 17.19 -9.67 -6.33
C GLU A 112 17.49 -8.18 -6.59
N GLY A 113 18.67 -7.88 -7.10
CA GLY A 113 19.06 -6.51 -7.45
C GLY A 113 19.84 -5.78 -6.36
N ARG A 114 19.75 -4.45 -6.36
CA ARG A 114 20.59 -3.56 -5.55
C ARG A 114 20.06 -3.38 -4.14
N ASP A 115 20.95 -2.97 -3.25
CA ASP A 115 20.58 -2.47 -1.94
C ASP A 115 19.86 -1.13 -2.06
N LEU A 116 18.91 -0.88 -1.16
CA LEU A 116 18.07 0.30 -1.24
C LEU A 116 17.62 0.75 0.14
N LEU A 117 17.76 2.06 0.40
CA LEU A 117 17.21 2.73 1.56
C LEU A 117 16.02 3.61 1.12
N ILE A 118 14.85 3.39 1.70
CA ILE A 118 13.60 4.04 1.27
C ILE A 118 12.68 4.31 2.45
N GLY A 119 11.95 5.43 2.41
CA GLY A 119 10.99 5.81 3.45
C GLY A 119 9.55 5.67 2.99
N PHE A 120 8.67 5.22 3.88
CA PHE A 120 7.23 5.12 3.60
C PHE A 120 6.37 5.63 4.75
N ASN A 121 5.19 6.09 4.41
CA ASN A 121 4.13 6.23 5.39
C ASN A 121 3.60 4.83 5.76
N PRO A 122 3.72 4.40 7.04
CA PRO A 122 3.33 3.06 7.45
C PRO A 122 1.86 2.75 7.17
N LYS A 123 0.98 3.74 7.24
CA LYS A 123 -0.44 3.56 6.98
C LYS A 123 -0.70 3.03 5.57
N PHE A 124 -0.04 3.56 4.55
CA PHE A 124 -0.26 3.13 3.17
C PHE A 124 0.21 1.69 2.93
N LEU A 125 1.33 1.31 3.54
CA LEU A 125 1.78 -0.09 3.49
C LEU A 125 0.79 -1.01 4.19
N MET A 126 0.36 -0.67 5.41
CA MET A 126 -0.61 -1.48 6.16
C MET A 126 -1.94 -1.63 5.43
N ASP A 127 -2.44 -0.55 4.81
CA ASP A 127 -3.70 -0.58 4.06
C ASP A 127 -3.65 -1.60 2.91
N VAL A 128 -2.51 -1.70 2.21
CA VAL A 128 -2.29 -2.69 1.15
C VAL A 128 -2.11 -4.10 1.73
N LEU A 129 -1.24 -4.25 2.74
CA LEU A 129 -0.93 -5.57 3.32
C LEU A 129 -2.14 -6.26 3.97
N ARG A 130 -3.12 -5.47 4.44
CA ARG A 130 -4.35 -6.00 5.06
C ARG A 130 -5.36 -6.57 4.08
N VAL A 131 -5.27 -6.20 2.80
CA VAL A 131 -6.23 -6.63 1.76
C VAL A 131 -5.67 -7.69 0.82
N ILE A 132 -4.39 -8.02 0.92
CA ILE A 132 -3.75 -9.12 0.19
C ILE A 132 -3.94 -10.41 1.00
N ASP A 133 -4.36 -11.48 0.35
CA ASP A 133 -4.56 -12.79 0.99
C ASP A 133 -3.30 -13.66 0.98
N ASP A 134 -2.33 -13.39 0.09
CA ASP A 134 -1.11 -14.17 -0.05
C ASP A 134 -0.26 -14.18 1.23
N GLU A 135 0.42 -15.31 1.50
CA GLU A 135 1.37 -15.44 2.61
C GLU A 135 2.70 -14.74 2.34
N GLU A 136 3.17 -14.81 1.11
CA GLU A 136 4.37 -14.11 0.62
C GLU A 136 3.97 -13.09 -0.43
N ILE A 137 4.63 -11.94 -0.41
CA ILE A 137 4.38 -10.85 -1.36
C ILE A 137 5.66 -10.45 -2.08
N ASN A 138 5.51 -10.02 -3.32
CA ASN A 138 6.59 -9.45 -4.11
C ASN A 138 6.50 -7.92 -4.11
N ILE A 139 7.60 -7.27 -3.75
CA ILE A 139 7.75 -5.81 -3.74
C ILE A 139 8.81 -5.43 -4.76
N TYR A 140 8.47 -4.52 -5.66
CA TYR A 140 9.31 -4.06 -6.75
C TYR A 140 9.66 -2.59 -6.56
N LEU A 141 10.93 -2.26 -6.64
CA LEU A 141 11.49 -0.96 -6.34
C LEU A 141 12.47 -0.55 -7.45
N VAL A 142 12.49 0.73 -7.80
CA VAL A 142 13.43 1.29 -8.78
C VAL A 142 14.52 2.09 -8.08
N ASN A 143 14.12 3.05 -7.25
CA ASN A 143 15.03 3.91 -6.51
C ASN A 143 14.29 4.55 -5.31
N PRO A 144 14.97 5.28 -4.40
CA PRO A 144 14.35 5.85 -3.20
C PRO A 144 13.23 6.88 -3.43
N LYS A 145 13.09 7.38 -4.65
CA LYS A 145 12.13 8.44 -5.02
C LYS A 145 11.02 7.96 -5.94
N ALA A 146 11.19 6.80 -6.55
CA ALA A 146 10.19 6.20 -7.44
C ALA A 146 9.12 5.44 -6.64
N PRO A 147 7.91 5.28 -7.19
CA PRO A 147 6.90 4.45 -6.57
C PRO A 147 7.38 3.02 -6.32
N CYS A 148 6.94 2.45 -5.22
CA CYS A 148 7.02 1.03 -4.92
C CYS A 148 5.79 0.34 -5.49
N TYR A 149 5.96 -0.87 -6.04
CA TYR A 149 4.87 -1.70 -6.53
C TYR A 149 4.80 -2.99 -5.73
N ILE A 150 3.59 -3.35 -5.31
CA ILE A 150 3.30 -4.66 -4.72
C ILE A 150 2.33 -5.35 -5.66
N LYS A 151 2.77 -6.43 -6.27
CA LYS A 151 1.98 -7.17 -7.27
C LYS A 151 2.30 -8.65 -7.22
N ASP A 152 1.33 -9.47 -7.63
CA ASP A 152 1.52 -10.90 -7.85
C ASP A 152 1.95 -11.18 -9.31
N ASP A 153 2.45 -12.39 -9.52
CA ASP A 153 2.87 -12.84 -10.85
C ASP A 153 1.65 -13.17 -11.77
N ALA A 154 0.48 -13.41 -11.17
CA ALA A 154 -0.75 -13.70 -11.90
C ALA A 154 -1.45 -12.44 -12.42
N GLY A 155 -1.07 -11.25 -11.94
CA GLY A 155 -1.66 -9.97 -12.33
C GLY A 155 -3.06 -9.74 -11.74
N THR A 156 -3.38 -10.38 -10.62
CA THR A 156 -4.67 -10.24 -9.95
C THR A 156 -4.77 -8.92 -9.19
N TYR A 157 -3.65 -8.41 -8.71
CA TYR A 157 -3.54 -7.09 -8.09
C TYR A 157 -2.23 -6.38 -8.43
N ASN A 158 -2.27 -5.06 -8.37
CA ASN A 158 -1.10 -4.20 -8.47
C ASN A 158 -1.32 -2.94 -7.65
N TYR A 159 -0.58 -2.80 -6.58
CA TYR A 159 -0.61 -1.64 -5.69
C TYR A 159 0.60 -0.76 -5.91
N LEU A 160 0.37 0.54 -6.01
CA LEU A 160 1.40 1.56 -6.15
C LEU A 160 1.43 2.39 -4.87
N ILE A 161 2.60 2.48 -4.22
CA ILE A 161 2.81 3.25 -3.00
C ILE A 161 3.94 4.25 -3.23
N LEU A 162 3.65 5.51 -2.99
CA LEU A 162 4.65 6.57 -3.11
C LEU A 162 5.56 6.59 -1.88
N PRO A 163 6.88 6.69 -2.07
CA PRO A 163 7.82 6.89 -0.97
C PRO A 163 7.69 8.30 -0.38
N VAL A 164 8.18 8.45 0.84
CA VAL A 164 8.29 9.72 1.55
C VAL A 164 9.75 10.13 1.63
N ASN A 165 10.05 11.37 1.29
CA ASN A 165 11.39 11.91 1.50
C ASN A 165 11.70 11.97 3.00
N PHE A 166 12.86 11.51 3.38
CA PHE A 166 13.41 11.60 4.74
C PHE A 166 14.83 12.17 4.67
N VAL A 167 15.25 12.75 5.74
CA VAL A 167 16.65 13.20 5.91
C VAL A 167 17.30 12.17 6.81
N ASP A 168 18.39 11.60 6.37
CA ASP A 168 19.23 10.75 7.22
C ASP A 168 19.68 11.59 8.42
N ALA A 169 19.38 11.11 9.61
CA ALA A 169 19.71 11.80 10.86
C ALA A 169 21.13 11.46 11.32
#